data_0884ee79554a2f7e9e9e6a29ea9bb7a6
#
_entry.id   0884ee79554a2f7e9e9e6a29ea9bb7a6
#
_cell.length_a   1.000
_cell.length_b   1.000
_cell.length_c   1.000
_cell.angle_alpha   90.00
_cell.angle_beta   90.00
_cell.angle_gamma   90.00
#
_symmetry.space_group_name_H-M   'P 1'
#
loop_
_entity.id
_entity.type
_entity.pdbx_description
1 polymer ?
#
loop_
_entity_poly.entity_id
_entity_poly.type
_entity_poly.pdbx_seq_one_letter_code
_entity_poly.pdbx_strand_id
1 'polypeptide(L)'
;MSNNPTEITYETIVGFGRKSCIGHSTAYLLHIPGHYFVAYEALPILYLWVDLNLNNVTIYYADGSVASWTNRLFDAYITQFGISISADGNYIFAQTWENGLYCISSQTGEKIWRTQSKAAVKNIYVNSNTICINRKDKCLELIAPHTGEVIRERKLTIHEFFAVDTCRFMCRTTVKKWEVIDSNTLETVDTFSADDRDSVRSWFAIFYS
;
A
#
# COMPACT_ATOMS: atom_id res chain seq x y z
N MET A 1 -22.68 12.64 -13.52
CA MET A 1 -21.34 12.20 -13.93
C MET A 1 -21.53 11.07 -14.91
N SER A 2 -20.90 11.13 -16.07
CA SER A 2 -20.92 10.04 -17.04
C SER A 2 -20.27 8.81 -16.40
N ASN A 3 -20.91 7.65 -16.50
CA ASN A 3 -20.39 6.39 -15.97
C ASN A 3 -19.38 5.73 -16.94
N ASN A 4 -18.83 6.52 -17.85
CA ASN A 4 -17.87 6.01 -18.82
C ASN A 4 -16.45 6.05 -18.22
N PRO A 5 -15.84 4.89 -17.90
CA PRO A 5 -14.52 4.85 -17.27
C PRO A 5 -13.41 5.47 -18.13
N THR A 6 -13.61 5.61 -19.43
CA THR A 6 -12.63 6.25 -20.32
C THR A 6 -12.52 7.77 -20.13
N GLU A 7 -13.43 8.39 -19.38
CA GLU A 7 -13.40 9.81 -19.05
C GLU A 7 -12.74 10.11 -17.70
N ILE A 8 -12.34 9.08 -16.93
CA ILE A 8 -11.68 9.25 -15.65
C ILE A 8 -10.21 9.58 -15.87
N THR A 9 -9.78 10.73 -15.40
CA THR A 9 -8.40 11.21 -15.47
C THR A 9 -7.72 11.17 -14.11
N TYR A 10 -6.40 11.35 -14.09
CA TYR A 10 -5.63 11.48 -12.84
C TYR A 10 -6.21 12.58 -11.93
N GLU A 11 -6.50 13.76 -12.50
CA GLU A 11 -7.07 14.90 -11.77
C GLU A 11 -8.44 14.58 -11.17
N THR A 12 -9.25 13.80 -11.90
CA THR A 12 -10.56 13.33 -11.40
C THR A 12 -10.36 12.40 -10.19
N ILE A 13 -9.41 11.47 -10.27
CA ILE A 13 -9.15 10.52 -9.17
C ILE A 13 -8.64 11.29 -7.95
N VAL A 14 -7.71 12.22 -8.12
CA VAL A 14 -7.15 13.04 -7.03
C VAL A 14 -8.22 13.97 -6.45
N GLY A 15 -9.07 14.59 -7.30
CA GLY A 15 -10.09 15.52 -6.86
C GLY A 15 -11.25 14.90 -6.08
N PHE A 16 -11.66 13.68 -6.44
CA PHE A 16 -12.82 13.01 -5.85
C PHE A 16 -12.46 11.75 -5.06
N GLY A 17 -11.24 11.26 -5.20
CA GLY A 17 -10.76 10.06 -4.52
C GLY A 17 -10.52 10.29 -3.03
N ARG A 18 -10.70 9.21 -2.25
CA ARG A 18 -10.35 9.23 -0.84
C ARG A 18 -8.84 9.14 -0.68
N LYS A 19 -8.25 10.18 -0.09
CA LYS A 19 -6.82 10.20 0.23
C LYS A 19 -6.46 9.13 1.25
N SER A 20 -5.42 8.36 0.95
CA SER A 20 -4.85 7.34 1.81
C SER A 20 -3.33 7.35 1.69
N CYS A 21 -2.63 6.97 2.75
CA CYS A 21 -1.19 6.72 2.66
C CYS A 21 -0.99 5.22 2.47
N ILE A 22 -0.45 4.85 1.33
CA ILE A 22 -0.12 3.48 0.99
C ILE A 22 1.38 3.40 0.81
N GLY A 23 2.07 2.71 1.72
CA GLY A 23 3.52 2.75 1.79
C GLY A 23 4.02 4.17 2.11
N HIS A 24 5.05 4.61 1.43
CA HIS A 24 5.62 5.97 1.52
C HIS A 24 4.97 6.95 0.54
N SER A 25 4.01 6.51 -0.25
CA SER A 25 3.32 7.34 -1.22
C SER A 25 1.92 7.68 -0.78
N THR A 26 1.49 8.90 -1.07
CA THR A 26 0.09 9.25 -1.00
C THR A 26 -0.64 8.63 -2.19
N ALA A 27 -1.74 7.97 -1.90
CA ALA A 27 -2.62 7.44 -2.93
C ALA A 27 -4.03 8.02 -2.77
N TYR A 28 -4.72 8.15 -3.88
CA TYR A 28 -6.11 8.55 -3.96
C TYR A 28 -6.92 7.39 -4.52
N LEU A 29 -7.87 6.90 -3.74
CA LEU A 29 -8.73 5.80 -4.12
C LEU A 29 -10.11 6.33 -4.52
N LEU A 30 -10.49 6.13 -5.76
CA LEU A 30 -11.83 6.40 -6.28
C LEU A 30 -12.49 5.07 -6.61
N HIS A 31 -13.65 4.82 -5.99
CA HIS A 31 -14.48 3.66 -6.27
C HIS A 31 -15.77 4.11 -6.95
N ILE A 32 -16.05 3.52 -8.11
CA ILE A 32 -17.35 3.60 -8.75
C ILE A 32 -17.86 2.18 -9.02
N PRO A 33 -19.18 1.96 -9.18
CA PRO A 33 -19.71 0.61 -9.39
C PRO A 33 -18.99 -0.14 -10.51
N GLY A 34 -18.39 -1.28 -10.19
CA GLY A 34 -17.65 -2.12 -11.11
C GLY A 34 -16.19 -1.72 -11.38
N HIS A 35 -15.69 -0.62 -10.81
CA HIS A 35 -14.35 -0.13 -11.10
C HIS A 35 -13.64 0.43 -9.87
N TYR A 36 -12.31 0.25 -9.82
CA TYR A 36 -11.41 0.91 -8.88
C TYR A 36 -10.38 1.73 -9.63
N PHE A 37 -10.10 2.93 -9.13
CA PHE A 37 -9.02 3.77 -9.60
C PHE A 37 -8.11 4.10 -8.42
N VAL A 38 -6.82 3.93 -8.60
CA VAL A 38 -5.82 4.29 -7.60
C VAL A 38 -4.79 5.19 -8.25
N ALA A 39 -4.78 6.47 -7.88
CA ALA A 39 -3.76 7.41 -8.32
C ALA A 39 -2.67 7.53 -7.25
N TYR A 40 -1.42 7.70 -7.68
CA TYR A 40 -0.24 7.82 -6.83
C TYR A 40 0.44 9.16 -7.05
N GLU A 41 0.93 9.79 -5.98
CA GLU A 41 1.75 11.00 -6.09
C GLU A 41 3.20 10.68 -6.47
N ALA A 42 3.65 9.45 -6.27
CA ALA A 42 5.00 9.02 -6.60
C ALA A 42 5.07 8.33 -7.97
N LEU A 43 6.01 8.81 -8.79
CA LEU A 43 6.35 8.20 -10.08
C LEU A 43 7.02 6.81 -9.88
N PRO A 44 6.99 5.91 -10.86
CA PRO A 44 6.62 6.13 -12.28
C PRO A 44 5.16 5.87 -12.66
N ILE A 45 4.33 5.33 -11.76
CA ILE A 45 2.92 5.05 -12.05
C ILE A 45 2.08 6.26 -11.66
N LEU A 46 1.32 6.81 -12.59
CA LEU A 46 0.36 7.88 -12.30
C LEU A 46 -0.89 7.32 -11.64
N TYR A 47 -1.53 6.35 -12.28
CA TYR A 47 -2.68 5.68 -11.72
C TYR A 47 -2.87 4.29 -12.33
N LEU A 48 -3.61 3.46 -11.62
CA LEU A 48 -4.12 2.20 -12.14
C LEU A 48 -5.65 2.18 -12.11
N TRP A 49 -6.22 1.49 -13.06
CA TRP A 49 -7.65 1.24 -13.18
C TRP A 49 -7.89 -0.27 -13.16
N VAL A 50 -8.75 -0.71 -12.25
CA VAL A 50 -9.21 -2.08 -12.18
C VAL A 50 -10.67 -2.14 -12.61
N ASP A 51 -10.95 -2.82 -13.71
CA ASP A 51 -12.30 -3.13 -14.16
C ASP A 51 -12.69 -4.50 -13.61
N LEU A 52 -13.61 -4.51 -12.65
CA LEU A 52 -14.08 -5.73 -12.00
C LEU A 52 -15.02 -6.54 -12.89
N ASN A 53 -15.68 -5.92 -13.87
CA ASN A 53 -16.61 -6.59 -14.77
C ASN A 53 -15.87 -7.38 -15.84
N LEU A 54 -14.77 -6.82 -16.35
CA LEU A 54 -13.94 -7.43 -17.39
C LEU A 54 -12.74 -8.18 -16.81
N ASN A 55 -12.54 -8.14 -15.50
CA ASN A 55 -11.34 -8.65 -14.84
C ASN A 55 -10.05 -8.10 -15.48
N ASN A 56 -10.01 -6.81 -15.74
CA ASN A 56 -8.90 -6.16 -16.40
C ASN A 56 -8.24 -5.13 -15.49
N VAL A 57 -6.92 -5.00 -15.62
CA VAL A 57 -6.12 -3.94 -14.95
C VAL A 57 -5.43 -3.15 -16.03
N THR A 58 -5.55 -1.82 -15.97
CA THR A 58 -4.83 -0.90 -16.83
C THR A 58 -4.01 0.06 -15.99
N ILE A 59 -2.74 0.21 -16.32
CA ILE A 59 -1.78 1.03 -15.59
C ILE A 59 -1.28 2.13 -16.52
N TYR A 60 -1.34 3.36 -16.05
CA TYR A 60 -0.89 4.55 -16.76
C TYR A 60 0.39 5.06 -16.09
N TYR A 61 1.46 5.14 -16.85
CA TYR A 61 2.78 5.60 -16.39
C TYR A 61 2.99 7.08 -16.68
N ALA A 62 3.90 7.68 -15.93
CA ALA A 62 4.24 9.10 -16.06
C ALA A 62 4.91 9.45 -17.39
N ASP A 63 5.55 8.49 -18.05
CA ASP A 63 6.15 8.64 -19.37
C ASP A 63 5.14 8.54 -20.53
N GLY A 64 3.85 8.35 -20.20
CA GLY A 64 2.76 8.19 -21.17
C GLY A 64 2.56 6.76 -21.66
N SER A 65 3.39 5.80 -21.23
CA SER A 65 3.19 4.39 -21.55
C SER A 65 1.99 3.81 -20.79
N VAL A 66 1.40 2.76 -21.35
CA VAL A 66 0.24 2.08 -20.77
C VAL A 66 0.46 0.57 -20.83
N ALA A 67 0.27 -0.10 -19.69
CA ALA A 67 0.18 -1.55 -19.62
C ALA A 67 -1.26 -1.97 -19.33
N SER A 68 -1.75 -3.01 -20.01
CA SER A 68 -3.07 -3.57 -19.74
C SER A 68 -3.02 -5.09 -19.82
N TRP A 69 -3.63 -5.74 -18.81
CA TRP A 69 -3.65 -7.20 -18.73
C TRP A 69 -4.92 -7.71 -18.04
N THR A 70 -5.31 -8.94 -18.42
CA THR A 70 -6.47 -9.59 -17.84
C THR A 70 -6.16 -10.05 -16.41
N ASN A 71 -6.96 -9.61 -15.46
CA ASN A 71 -6.83 -9.97 -14.07
C ASN A 71 -7.46 -11.34 -13.76
N ARG A 72 -6.77 -12.42 -14.10
CA ARG A 72 -7.17 -13.79 -13.73
C ARG A 72 -6.68 -14.20 -12.33
N LEU A 73 -5.95 -13.32 -11.65
CA LEU A 73 -5.26 -13.67 -10.40
C LEU A 73 -6.06 -13.30 -9.14
N PHE A 74 -7.06 -12.46 -9.31
CA PHE A 74 -7.90 -12.04 -8.21
C PHE A 74 -9.23 -12.81 -8.23
N ASP A 75 -9.17 -14.11 -8.01
CA ASP A 75 -10.35 -14.93 -7.70
C ASP A 75 -10.98 -14.51 -6.35
N ALA A 76 -10.26 -13.72 -5.58
CA ALA A 76 -10.71 -13.12 -4.34
C ALA A 76 -10.69 -11.59 -4.47
N TYR A 77 -11.71 -10.93 -3.90
CA TYR A 77 -11.82 -9.47 -3.89
C TYR A 77 -10.56 -8.84 -3.29
N ILE A 78 -9.90 -7.95 -4.05
CA ILE A 78 -8.85 -7.09 -3.50
C ILE A 78 -9.48 -6.19 -2.45
N THR A 79 -8.91 -6.13 -1.27
CA THR A 79 -9.38 -5.17 -0.26
C THR A 79 -9.06 -3.75 -0.72
N GLN A 80 -9.97 -2.80 -0.49
CA GLN A 80 -9.81 -1.38 -0.87
C GLN A 80 -8.52 -0.71 -0.39
N PHE A 81 -7.81 -1.32 0.56
CA PHE A 81 -6.60 -0.79 1.18
C PHE A 81 -5.38 -1.69 0.97
N GLY A 82 -5.50 -2.70 0.13
CA GLY A 82 -4.52 -3.76 -0.02
C GLY A 82 -3.70 -3.71 -1.30
N ILE A 83 -3.62 -2.56 -2.00
CA ILE A 83 -2.77 -2.41 -3.17
C ILE A 83 -1.64 -1.43 -2.84
N SER A 84 -0.40 -1.85 -3.07
CA SER A 84 0.77 -1.00 -3.01
C SER A 84 1.66 -1.26 -4.23
N ILE A 85 2.53 -0.31 -4.55
CA ILE A 85 3.42 -0.40 -5.71
C ILE A 85 4.86 -0.26 -5.22
N SER A 86 5.78 -1.00 -5.83
CA SER A 86 7.22 -0.84 -5.59
C SER A 86 7.70 0.54 -6.05
N ALA A 87 8.77 1.03 -5.42
CA ALA A 87 9.30 2.37 -5.72
C ALA A 87 9.77 2.52 -7.18
N ASP A 88 10.18 1.43 -7.82
CA ASP A 88 10.57 1.39 -9.23
C ASP A 88 9.39 1.19 -10.19
N GLY A 89 8.18 1.00 -9.66
CA GLY A 89 6.95 0.79 -10.43
C GLY A 89 6.84 -0.58 -11.12
N ASN A 90 7.78 -1.49 -10.92
CA ASN A 90 7.82 -2.78 -11.61
C ASN A 90 6.88 -3.82 -11.01
N TYR A 91 6.50 -3.67 -9.74
CA TYR A 91 5.70 -4.62 -9.01
C TYR A 91 4.47 -3.98 -8.35
N ILE A 92 3.37 -4.73 -8.37
CA ILE A 92 2.16 -4.44 -7.60
C ILE A 92 2.04 -5.49 -6.51
N PHE A 93 1.86 -5.04 -5.27
CA PHE A 93 1.56 -5.89 -4.13
C PHE A 93 0.09 -5.77 -3.80
N ALA A 94 -0.64 -6.87 -3.86
CA ALA A 94 -2.07 -6.89 -3.67
C ALA A 94 -2.48 -7.87 -2.56
N GLN A 95 -3.31 -7.40 -1.65
CA GLN A 95 -3.90 -8.20 -0.59
C GLN A 95 -5.32 -8.60 -0.96
N THR A 96 -5.67 -9.85 -0.69
CA THR A 96 -7.03 -10.36 -0.85
C THR A 96 -7.73 -10.58 0.50
N TRP A 97 -9.05 -10.71 0.47
CA TRP A 97 -9.86 -11.02 1.66
C TRP A 97 -9.49 -12.34 2.32
N GLU A 98 -8.94 -13.28 1.58
CA GLU A 98 -8.49 -14.58 2.08
C GLU A 98 -7.10 -14.54 2.73
N ASN A 99 -6.62 -13.35 3.10
CA ASN A 99 -5.29 -13.12 3.69
C ASN A 99 -4.13 -13.47 2.74
N GLY A 100 -4.39 -13.60 1.45
CA GLY A 100 -3.36 -13.75 0.44
C GLY A 100 -2.66 -12.42 0.16
N LEU A 101 -1.34 -12.43 0.07
CA LEU A 101 -0.54 -11.34 -0.47
C LEU A 101 0.08 -11.82 -1.79
N TYR A 102 -0.08 -11.01 -2.82
CA TYR A 102 0.43 -11.29 -4.15
C TYR A 102 1.44 -10.24 -4.57
N CYS A 103 2.49 -10.67 -5.25
CA CYS A 103 3.35 -9.82 -6.04
C CYS A 103 3.08 -10.08 -7.51
N ILE A 104 2.85 -9.03 -8.26
CA ILE A 104 2.43 -9.08 -9.67
C ILE A 104 3.32 -8.14 -10.45
N SER A 105 3.77 -8.54 -11.63
CA SER A 105 4.43 -7.64 -12.58
C SER A 105 3.44 -6.55 -13.02
N SER A 106 3.81 -5.29 -12.88
CA SER A 106 2.98 -4.17 -13.34
C SER A 106 2.84 -4.15 -14.86
N GLN A 107 3.84 -4.65 -15.58
CA GLN A 107 3.89 -4.63 -17.04
C GLN A 107 3.05 -5.76 -17.68
N THR A 108 3.11 -6.96 -17.09
CA THR A 108 2.53 -8.16 -17.73
C THR A 108 1.31 -8.70 -16.98
N GLY A 109 1.10 -8.29 -15.73
CA GLY A 109 0.10 -8.89 -14.85
C GLY A 109 0.46 -10.30 -14.38
N GLU A 110 1.67 -10.76 -14.68
CA GLU A 110 2.12 -12.08 -14.27
C GLU A 110 2.33 -12.15 -12.78
N LYS A 111 1.82 -13.21 -12.17
CA LYS A 111 2.03 -13.48 -10.75
C LYS A 111 3.47 -13.94 -10.53
N ILE A 112 4.24 -13.13 -9.83
CA ILE A 112 5.63 -13.44 -9.45
C ILE A 112 5.62 -14.43 -8.28
N TRP A 113 4.90 -14.09 -7.21
CA TRP A 113 4.72 -14.98 -6.07
C TRP A 113 3.37 -14.71 -5.35
N ARG A 114 2.99 -15.66 -4.52
CA ARG A 114 1.87 -15.55 -3.58
C ARG A 114 2.32 -16.10 -2.23
N THR A 115 2.02 -15.39 -1.17
CA THR A 115 2.11 -15.91 0.20
C THR A 115 0.76 -15.83 0.89
N GLN A 116 0.53 -16.75 1.82
CA GLN A 116 -0.66 -16.76 2.66
C GLN A 116 -0.28 -16.25 4.03
N SER A 117 -0.81 -15.08 4.41
CA SER A 117 -0.62 -14.59 5.77
C SER A 117 -1.38 -15.46 6.77
N LYS A 118 -0.76 -15.69 7.95
CA LYS A 118 -1.37 -16.46 9.07
C LYS A 118 -2.64 -15.78 9.62
N ALA A 119 -2.78 -14.47 9.41
CA ALA A 119 -3.95 -13.69 9.81
C ALA A 119 -4.20 -12.55 8.84
N ALA A 120 -5.39 -11.97 8.89
CA ALA A 120 -5.76 -10.85 8.02
C ALA A 120 -4.78 -9.69 8.15
N VAL A 121 -4.31 -9.18 7.02
CA VAL A 121 -3.45 -8.00 6.93
C VAL A 121 -4.31 -6.74 7.11
N LYS A 122 -3.84 -5.80 7.89
CA LYS A 122 -4.47 -4.48 8.09
C LYS A 122 -3.86 -3.41 7.20
N ASN A 123 -2.53 -3.41 7.13
CA ASN A 123 -1.76 -2.41 6.40
C ASN A 123 -0.58 -3.07 5.72
N ILE A 124 -0.23 -2.54 4.56
CA ILE A 124 0.99 -2.88 3.82
C ILE A 124 1.82 -1.60 3.71
N TYR A 125 3.09 -1.71 4.01
CA TYR A 125 4.08 -0.69 3.77
C TYR A 125 5.18 -1.27 2.87
N VAL A 126 5.45 -0.62 1.76
CA VAL A 126 6.45 -1.05 0.78
C VAL A 126 7.54 -0.01 0.70
N ASN A 127 8.78 -0.42 0.85
CA ASN A 127 9.95 0.37 0.51
C ASN A 127 10.74 -0.30 -0.61
N SER A 128 11.91 0.24 -0.97
CA SER A 128 12.73 -0.29 -2.06
C SER A 128 13.23 -1.72 -1.81
N ASN A 129 13.39 -2.13 -0.55
CA ASN A 129 14.07 -3.36 -0.19
C ASN A 129 13.18 -4.38 0.54
N THR A 130 12.05 -3.94 1.09
CA THR A 130 11.21 -4.80 1.93
C THR A 130 9.73 -4.42 1.84
N ILE A 131 8.89 -5.38 2.21
CA ILE A 131 7.47 -5.20 2.42
C ILE A 131 7.21 -5.45 3.90
N CYS A 132 6.67 -4.46 4.59
CA CYS A 132 6.24 -4.62 5.97
C CYS A 132 4.72 -4.74 6.01
N ILE A 133 4.19 -5.81 6.59
CA ILE A 133 2.76 -6.00 6.78
C ILE A 133 2.39 -5.99 8.27
N ASN A 134 1.33 -5.27 8.59
CA ASN A 134 0.71 -5.28 9.91
C ASN A 134 -0.53 -6.19 9.88
N ARG A 135 -0.52 -7.22 10.71
CA ARG A 135 -1.59 -8.22 10.80
C ARG A 135 -2.57 -7.95 11.94
N LYS A 136 -3.79 -8.48 11.82
CA LYS A 136 -4.82 -8.37 12.87
C LYS A 136 -4.46 -9.12 14.16
N ASP A 137 -3.60 -10.13 14.11
CA ASP A 137 -3.12 -10.90 15.26
C ASP A 137 -1.96 -10.24 16.02
N LYS A 138 -1.77 -8.94 15.81
CA LYS A 138 -0.77 -8.11 16.49
C LYS A 138 0.67 -8.52 16.14
N CYS A 139 0.91 -8.79 14.89
CA CYS A 139 2.22 -9.12 14.36
C CYS A 139 2.57 -8.21 13.19
N LEU A 140 3.81 -7.70 13.19
CA LEU A 140 4.48 -7.15 12.02
C LEU A 140 5.29 -8.24 11.36
N GLU A 141 5.19 -8.35 10.05
CA GLU A 141 6.06 -9.20 9.24
C GLU A 141 6.85 -8.36 8.25
N LEU A 142 8.11 -8.68 8.11
CA LEU A 142 8.99 -8.18 7.07
C LEU A 142 9.13 -9.24 5.99
N ILE A 143 8.83 -8.87 4.76
CA ILE A 143 8.76 -9.79 3.62
C ILE A 143 9.76 -9.35 2.56
N ALA A 144 10.48 -10.31 1.98
CA ALA A 144 11.32 -10.10 0.82
C ALA A 144 10.45 -9.81 -0.41
N PRO A 145 10.62 -8.66 -1.10
CA PRO A 145 9.72 -8.27 -2.18
C PRO A 145 9.81 -9.17 -3.41
N HIS A 146 10.95 -9.82 -3.63
CA HIS A 146 11.17 -10.67 -4.81
C HIS A 146 10.74 -12.12 -4.62
N THR A 147 10.70 -12.64 -3.38
CA THR A 147 10.39 -14.05 -3.09
C THR A 147 9.09 -14.25 -2.31
N GLY A 148 8.62 -13.23 -1.61
CA GLY A 148 7.47 -13.33 -0.70
C GLY A 148 7.79 -14.05 0.62
N GLU A 149 9.06 -14.36 0.88
CA GLU A 149 9.48 -15.02 2.11
C GLU A 149 9.46 -14.06 3.29
N VAL A 150 9.04 -14.55 4.44
CA VAL A 150 9.09 -13.79 5.70
C VAL A 150 10.53 -13.76 6.21
N ILE A 151 11.12 -12.56 6.21
CA ILE A 151 12.49 -12.33 6.71
C ILE A 151 12.51 -12.24 8.22
N ARG A 152 11.50 -11.56 8.79
CA ARG A 152 11.42 -11.29 10.24
C ARG A 152 9.97 -11.10 10.66
N GLU A 153 9.68 -11.49 11.91
CA GLU A 153 8.42 -11.22 12.59
C GLU A 153 8.67 -10.45 13.90
N ARG A 154 7.77 -9.52 14.23
CA ARG A 154 7.75 -8.84 15.52
C ARG A 154 6.33 -8.79 16.06
N LYS A 155 6.11 -9.27 17.28
CA LYS A 155 4.83 -9.08 17.98
C LYS A 155 4.70 -7.64 18.45
N LEU A 156 3.71 -6.93 17.90
CA LEU A 156 3.44 -5.53 18.23
C LEU A 156 1.96 -5.21 17.98
N THR A 157 1.31 -4.63 18.99
CA THR A 157 -0.04 -4.12 18.81
C THR A 157 0.03 -2.75 18.16
N ILE A 158 -0.59 -2.59 16.99
CA ILE A 158 -0.62 -1.33 16.25
C ILE A 158 -2.06 -0.88 16.11
N HIS A 159 -2.34 0.32 16.59
CA HIS A 159 -3.63 1.00 16.47
C HIS A 159 -3.67 1.91 15.24
N GLU A 160 -2.58 2.64 15.01
CA GLU A 160 -2.41 3.53 13.86
C GLU A 160 -1.02 3.33 13.24
N PHE A 161 -0.93 3.59 11.95
CA PHE A 161 0.26 3.31 11.15
C PHE A 161 0.43 4.41 10.09
N PHE A 162 1.62 4.99 10.01
CA PHE A 162 1.97 6.04 9.04
C PHE A 162 3.35 5.80 8.46
N ALA A 163 3.46 6.02 7.15
CA ALA A 163 4.76 6.17 6.52
C ALA A 163 5.42 7.46 6.98
N VAL A 164 6.70 7.40 7.26
CA VAL A 164 7.54 8.53 7.64
C VAL A 164 8.41 8.96 6.48
N ASP A 165 9.18 8.03 5.98
CA ASP A 165 10.05 8.15 4.83
C ASP A 165 10.24 6.77 4.18
N THR A 166 11.22 6.64 3.31
CA THR A 166 11.50 5.40 2.58
C THR A 166 12.00 4.25 3.45
N CYS A 167 12.46 4.53 4.67
CA CYS A 167 13.08 3.55 5.55
C CYS A 167 12.37 3.40 6.89
N ARG A 168 11.40 4.27 7.22
CA ARG A 168 10.78 4.30 8.54
C ARG A 168 9.27 4.46 8.45
N PHE A 169 8.59 3.81 9.35
CA PHE A 169 7.19 4.08 9.64
C PHE A 169 6.97 4.34 11.12
N MET A 170 5.90 5.01 11.42
CA MET A 170 5.50 5.35 12.76
C MET A 170 4.21 4.64 13.10
N CYS A 171 4.12 4.11 14.30
CA CYS A 171 2.93 3.44 14.77
C CYS A 171 2.56 3.81 16.20
N ARG A 172 1.25 3.91 16.45
CA ARG A 172 0.72 4.04 17.80
C ARG A 172 0.53 2.66 18.42
N THR A 173 1.24 2.38 19.50
CA THR A 173 1.24 1.07 20.17
C THR A 173 0.36 1.05 21.41
N THR A 174 0.10 2.20 22.04
CA THR A 174 -0.88 2.39 23.10
C THR A 174 -1.65 3.71 22.89
N VAL A 175 -2.51 4.10 23.83
CA VAL A 175 -3.28 5.36 23.74
C VAL A 175 -2.39 6.57 23.52
N LYS A 176 -1.21 6.62 24.17
CA LYS A 176 -0.30 7.76 24.14
C LYS A 176 1.09 7.44 23.57
N LYS A 177 1.45 6.16 23.46
CA LYS A 177 2.80 5.77 23.04
C LYS A 177 2.87 5.59 21.53
N TRP A 178 3.83 6.25 20.93
CA TRP A 178 4.22 6.14 19.54
C TRP A 178 5.62 5.57 19.42
N GLU A 179 5.84 4.74 18.43
CA GLU A 179 7.13 4.17 18.07
C GLU A 179 7.44 4.48 16.62
N VAL A 180 8.66 4.92 16.36
CA VAL A 180 9.26 5.00 15.02
C VAL A 180 10.03 3.72 14.80
N ILE A 181 9.72 3.02 13.73
CA ILE A 181 10.24 1.69 13.43
C ILE A 181 10.98 1.75 12.10
N ASP A 182 12.19 1.21 12.09
CA ASP A 182 12.94 0.96 10.87
C ASP A 182 12.27 -0.14 10.06
N SER A 183 11.96 0.15 8.80
CA SER A 183 11.22 -0.75 7.92
C SER A 183 12.04 -1.90 7.34
N ASN A 184 13.35 -1.91 7.54
CA ASN A 184 14.23 -3.00 7.11
C ASN A 184 14.54 -3.99 8.25
N THR A 185 14.50 -3.51 9.50
CA THR A 185 14.87 -4.31 10.67
C THR A 185 13.72 -4.61 11.61
N LEU A 186 12.61 -3.89 11.51
CA LEU A 186 11.49 -3.84 12.45
C LEU A 186 11.90 -3.40 13.87
N GLU A 187 13.07 -2.81 14.04
CA GLU A 187 13.53 -2.30 15.33
C GLU A 187 12.95 -0.92 15.61
N THR A 188 12.67 -0.64 16.87
CA THR A 188 12.27 0.71 17.29
C THR A 188 13.48 1.59 17.32
N VAL A 189 13.48 2.65 16.50
CA VAL A 189 14.56 3.64 16.44
C VAL A 189 14.29 4.84 17.34
N ASP A 190 13.00 5.12 17.62
CA ASP A 190 12.61 6.20 18.52
C ASP A 190 11.23 5.95 19.14
N THR A 191 10.97 6.59 20.29
CA THR A 191 9.68 6.55 20.99
C THR A 191 9.32 7.89 21.56
N PHE A 192 8.05 8.24 21.50
CA PHE A 192 7.54 9.47 22.12
C PHE A 192 6.10 9.30 22.59
N SER A 193 5.64 10.26 23.39
CA SER A 193 4.27 10.32 23.86
C SER A 193 3.55 11.50 23.23
N ALA A 194 2.37 11.26 22.66
CA ALA A 194 1.50 12.28 22.14
C ALA A 194 0.04 11.85 22.29
N ASP A 195 -0.81 12.82 22.60
CA ASP A 195 -2.22 12.56 22.88
C ASP A 195 -3.09 12.47 21.62
N ASP A 196 -2.68 13.14 20.55
CA ASP A 196 -3.43 13.19 19.30
C ASP A 196 -2.53 13.14 18.06
N ARG A 197 -3.19 12.97 16.91
CA ARG A 197 -2.56 12.80 15.60
C ARG A 197 -1.87 14.07 15.08
N ASP A 198 -2.37 15.22 15.44
CA ASP A 198 -1.85 16.49 14.96
C ASP A 198 -0.58 16.88 15.74
N SER A 199 -0.54 16.58 17.03
CA SER A 199 0.69 16.66 17.86
C SER A 199 1.79 15.76 17.30
N VAL A 200 1.46 14.57 16.84
CA VAL A 200 2.40 13.63 16.20
C VAL A 200 2.95 14.19 14.89
N ARG A 201 2.10 14.75 14.03
CA ARG A 201 2.52 15.36 12.76
C ARG A 201 3.40 16.58 12.97
N SER A 202 3.09 17.41 13.96
CA SER A 202 3.89 18.58 14.33
C SER A 202 5.25 18.16 14.86
N TRP A 203 5.30 17.13 15.71
CA TRP A 203 6.55 16.55 16.20
C TRP A 203 7.42 16.06 15.04
N PHE A 204 6.77 15.42 14.07
CA PHE A 204 7.41 14.86 12.89
C PHE A 204 8.09 15.91 12.03
N ALA A 205 7.38 17.02 11.75
CA ALA A 205 7.91 18.13 10.97
C ALA A 205 9.14 18.79 11.62
N ILE A 206 9.26 18.73 12.95
CA ILE A 206 10.38 19.33 13.69
C ILE A 206 11.64 18.46 13.69
N PHE A 207 11.47 17.14 13.79
CA PHE A 207 12.60 16.22 14.04
C PHE A 207 13.09 15.45 12.80
N TYR A 208 12.32 15.45 11.71
CA TYR A 208 12.61 14.66 10.50
C TYR A 208 12.45 15.43 9.18
N SER A 209 12.38 16.78 9.26
CA SER A 209 12.37 17.69 8.10
C SER A 209 13.76 17.90 7.49
#